data_5cc895b4c63769b7f37c38abe09a53f6
#
_entry.id   5cc895b4c63769b7f37c38abe09a53f6
#
_cell.length_a   1.000
_cell.length_b   1.000
_cell.length_c   1.000
_cell.angle_alpha   90.00
_cell.angle_beta   90.00
_cell.angle_gamma   90.00
#
_symmetry.space_group_name_H-M   'P 1'
#
loop_
_entity.id
_entity.type
_entity.pdbx_description
1 polymer ?
#
loop_
_entity_poly.entity_id
_entity_poly.type
_entity_poly.pdbx_seq_one_letter_code
_entity_poly.pdbx_strand_id
1 'polypeptide(L)'
;MQVRIFRFDAKKDILGYFKPYFFDNFVFKTLQNLLEKVKEIDPYFDFDNKTSVKINGVVTPINLEFDKIVNRFGNELEISPLSTKRAIKDLIINDGDFWAKFEPFKNICNNSDKATYAELKPYFYASFIQKYEPNFVGNSAIIFTKYLCEKYPEKKSDILKIINDKQYGAWIACTIKNDIFWNDFEFEEALKFAKENLQKPKTPEPKMINFIDCNNLATKNLNGFSVAIYGDESKFKMQNVKIIKTKNLPCGYEFLGLNDELALRLAGEILFDAFDNGADFLLTFNEKEFYMFDTLSKKISKIFNRDLCDFYILHISELNALLCEQIPQSLKEHKLKVKCI
;
A
#
# COMPACT_ATOMS: atom_id res chain seq x y z
N MET A 1 21.26 19.39 1.08
CA MET A 1 20.13 18.46 1.35
C MET A 1 18.84 19.25 1.48
N GLN A 2 17.78 18.80 0.84
CA GLN A 2 16.43 19.39 0.94
C GLN A 2 15.52 18.46 1.75
N VAL A 3 14.82 19.00 2.75
CA VAL A 3 13.86 18.26 3.57
C VAL A 3 12.53 19.00 3.52
N ARG A 4 11.47 18.35 3.10
CA ARG A 4 10.11 18.88 3.12
C ARG A 4 9.37 18.25 4.30
N ILE A 5 8.90 19.07 5.23
CA ILE A 5 8.23 18.59 6.44
C ILE A 5 6.77 19.00 6.44
N PHE A 6 5.89 18.04 6.73
CA PHE A 6 4.47 18.29 6.87
C PHE A 6 4.19 19.26 8.02
N ARG A 7 3.38 20.30 7.74
CA ARG A 7 2.96 21.32 8.68
C ARG A 7 1.44 21.38 8.75
N PHE A 8 0.93 21.39 9.94
CA PHE A 8 -0.50 21.49 10.22
C PHE A 8 -0.74 21.84 11.69
N ASP A 9 -1.70 22.72 11.95
CA ASP A 9 -2.23 22.97 13.31
C ASP A 9 -3.76 22.88 13.25
N ALA A 10 -4.34 21.84 13.84
CA ALA A 10 -5.78 21.59 13.83
C ALA A 10 -6.63 22.75 14.39
N LYS A 11 -6.02 23.69 15.13
CA LYS A 11 -6.70 24.88 15.67
C LYS A 11 -6.70 26.06 14.70
N LYS A 12 -5.86 26.04 13.66
CA LYS A 12 -5.61 27.20 12.79
C LYS A 12 -5.73 26.89 11.31
N ASP A 13 -5.35 25.68 10.89
CA ASP A 13 -5.20 25.32 9.48
C ASP A 13 -6.39 24.49 8.99
N ILE A 14 -6.81 24.74 7.75
CA ILE A 14 -7.83 23.95 7.04
C ILE A 14 -7.16 22.75 6.35
N LEU A 15 -5.96 22.97 5.78
CA LEU A 15 -5.20 21.98 5.03
C LEU A 15 -3.76 21.91 5.51
N GLY A 16 -3.20 20.69 5.56
CA GLY A 16 -1.78 20.50 5.76
C GLY A 16 -0.97 20.82 4.50
N TYR A 17 0.26 21.22 4.68
CA TYR A 17 1.21 21.52 3.59
C TYR A 17 2.61 21.05 3.92
N PHE A 18 3.49 20.95 2.92
CA PHE A 18 4.90 20.61 3.11
C PHE A 18 5.76 21.86 3.04
N LYS A 19 6.46 22.18 4.14
CA LYS A 19 7.40 23.31 4.22
C LYS A 19 8.82 22.81 3.91
N PRO A 20 9.53 23.42 2.95
CA PRO A 20 10.91 23.06 2.65
C PRO A 20 11.89 23.67 3.66
N TYR A 21 12.89 22.88 4.02
CA TYR A 21 14.05 23.28 4.79
C TYR A 21 15.31 22.85 4.02
N PHE A 22 16.34 23.72 4.02
CA PHE A 22 17.58 23.50 3.31
C PHE A 22 18.72 23.43 4.32
N PHE A 23 19.54 22.40 4.24
CA PHE A 23 20.68 22.18 5.12
C PHE A 23 21.94 22.02 4.29
N ASP A 24 22.83 23.02 4.35
CA ASP A 24 24.14 23.00 3.74
C ASP A 24 25.17 22.66 4.81
N ASN A 25 26.01 21.65 4.56
CA ASN A 25 27.10 21.22 5.44
C ASN A 25 26.69 20.75 6.85
N PHE A 26 25.45 20.32 7.08
CA PHE A 26 25.03 19.74 8.33
C PHE A 26 25.26 18.23 8.36
N VAL A 27 25.83 17.75 9.49
CA VAL A 27 25.95 16.32 9.81
C VAL A 27 25.02 16.02 10.97
N PHE A 28 23.96 15.27 10.68
CA PHE A 28 23.04 14.79 11.71
C PHE A 28 23.43 13.37 12.11
N LYS A 29 23.39 13.05 13.40
CA LYS A 29 23.61 11.67 13.89
C LYS A 29 22.37 10.80 13.71
N THR A 30 21.19 11.38 13.99
CA THR A 30 19.90 10.69 13.91
C THR A 30 18.87 11.60 13.25
N LEU A 31 17.73 11.03 12.86
CA LEU A 31 16.59 11.80 12.38
C LEU A 31 16.09 12.77 13.46
N GLN A 32 16.12 12.37 14.73
CA GLN A 32 15.72 13.23 15.85
C GLN A 32 16.55 14.52 15.85
N ASN A 33 17.86 14.45 15.66
CA ASN A 33 18.70 15.65 15.64
C ASN A 33 18.35 16.61 14.49
N LEU A 34 17.93 16.08 13.34
CA LEU A 34 17.40 16.92 12.26
C LEU A 34 16.10 17.61 12.68
N LEU A 35 15.16 16.88 13.29
CA LEU A 35 13.88 17.45 13.72
C LEU A 35 14.06 18.48 14.84
N GLU A 36 14.98 18.25 15.77
CA GLU A 36 15.38 19.21 16.80
C GLU A 36 15.96 20.49 16.17
N LYS A 37 16.80 20.34 15.14
CA LYS A 37 17.34 21.50 14.39
C LYS A 37 16.25 22.27 13.66
N VAL A 38 15.27 21.58 13.09
CA VAL A 38 14.09 22.24 12.50
C VAL A 38 13.32 23.02 13.56
N LYS A 39 13.15 22.49 14.78
CA LYS A 39 12.46 23.17 15.87
C LYS A 39 13.21 24.41 16.37
N GLU A 40 14.53 24.43 16.31
CA GLU A 40 15.33 25.63 16.58
C GLU A 40 15.11 26.75 15.55
N ILE A 41 15.01 26.37 14.25
CA ILE A 41 14.80 27.31 13.14
C ILE A 41 13.34 27.80 13.10
N ASP A 42 12.41 26.89 13.42
CA ASP A 42 10.96 27.11 13.40
C ASP A 42 10.34 26.70 14.75
N PRO A 43 10.28 27.60 15.73
CA PRO A 43 9.77 27.31 17.08
C PRO A 43 8.29 26.86 17.11
N TYR A 44 7.53 27.11 16.04
CA TYR A 44 6.13 26.66 15.93
C TYR A 44 6.00 25.22 15.43
N PHE A 45 7.10 24.60 14.96
CA PHE A 45 7.14 23.19 14.60
C PHE A 45 7.11 22.31 15.84
N ASP A 46 6.35 21.20 15.76
CA ASP A 46 6.24 20.27 16.87
C ASP A 46 6.26 18.80 16.43
N PHE A 47 6.86 17.96 17.25
CA PHE A 47 6.94 16.52 17.06
C PHE A 47 7.07 15.80 18.41
N ASP A 48 6.69 14.52 18.46
CA ASP A 48 6.89 13.66 19.62
C ASP A 48 8.22 12.93 19.51
N ASN A 49 9.10 13.09 20.50
CA ASN A 49 10.44 12.50 20.54
C ASN A 49 10.48 10.99 20.88
N LYS A 50 9.33 10.35 21.06
CA LYS A 50 9.19 8.92 21.36
C LYS A 50 8.51 8.12 20.25
N THR A 51 8.23 8.74 19.11
CA THR A 51 7.46 8.13 18.04
C THR A 51 8.28 7.88 16.78
N SER A 52 7.65 7.29 15.78
CA SER A 52 8.13 7.20 14.41
C SER A 52 7.44 8.25 13.56
N VAL A 53 8.01 8.53 12.38
CA VAL A 53 7.44 9.38 11.33
C VAL A 53 7.46 8.62 10.02
N LYS A 54 6.87 9.17 8.96
CA LYS A 54 7.07 8.64 7.60
C LYS A 54 8.08 9.49 6.85
N ILE A 55 9.08 8.83 6.25
CA ILE A 55 10.00 9.44 5.28
C ILE A 55 9.68 8.85 3.91
N ASN A 56 9.34 9.70 2.94
CA ASN A 56 8.91 9.27 1.60
C ASN A 56 7.84 8.15 1.64
N GLY A 57 6.91 8.24 2.61
CA GLY A 57 5.84 7.27 2.85
C GLY A 57 6.20 6.08 3.74
N VAL A 58 7.49 5.83 4.02
CA VAL A 58 7.98 4.69 4.81
C VAL A 58 8.07 5.05 6.30
N VAL A 59 7.46 4.25 7.15
CA VAL A 59 7.52 4.43 8.61
C VAL A 59 8.95 4.25 9.10
N THR A 60 9.48 5.27 9.75
CA THR A 60 10.90 5.38 10.16
C THR A 60 11.00 5.86 11.60
N PRO A 61 11.76 5.17 12.48
CA PRO A 61 12.00 5.64 13.86
C PRO A 61 12.84 6.91 13.85
N ILE A 62 12.51 7.84 14.74
CA ILE A 62 13.26 9.11 14.80
C ILE A 62 14.67 8.95 15.38
N ASN A 63 14.94 7.88 16.14
CA ASN A 63 16.28 7.57 16.67
C ASN A 63 17.19 6.84 15.68
N LEU A 64 16.71 6.57 14.45
CA LEU A 64 17.51 5.91 13.41
C LEU A 64 18.69 6.78 12.99
N GLU A 65 19.84 6.14 12.77
CA GLU A 65 21.04 6.77 12.25
C GLU A 65 20.75 7.46 10.90
N PHE A 66 21.17 8.72 10.81
CA PHE A 66 20.81 9.55 9.66
C PHE A 66 21.43 9.07 8.35
N ASP A 67 22.65 8.53 8.40
CA ASP A 67 23.34 7.97 7.23
C ASP A 67 22.55 6.81 6.60
N LYS A 68 21.89 5.97 7.41
CA LYS A 68 21.02 4.90 6.90
C LYS A 68 19.81 5.46 6.12
N ILE A 69 19.28 6.60 6.59
CA ILE A 69 18.17 7.30 5.94
C ILE A 69 18.60 7.84 4.58
N VAL A 70 19.74 8.56 4.55
CA VAL A 70 20.27 9.12 3.30
C VAL A 70 20.65 8.02 2.30
N ASN A 71 21.22 6.93 2.77
CA ASN A 71 21.56 5.78 1.92
C ASN A 71 20.32 5.14 1.25
N ARG A 72 19.17 5.13 1.94
CA ARG A 72 17.93 4.56 1.40
C ARG A 72 17.15 5.53 0.54
N PHE A 73 17.04 6.80 0.94
CA PHE A 73 16.12 7.77 0.36
C PHE A 73 16.81 8.88 -0.44
N GLY A 74 18.14 9.00 -0.35
CA GLY A 74 18.88 10.10 -0.95
C GLY A 74 18.78 11.40 -0.16
N ASN A 75 19.04 12.52 -0.86
CA ASN A 75 19.14 13.87 -0.26
C ASN A 75 17.83 14.68 -0.33
N GLU A 76 16.77 14.11 -0.84
CA GLU A 76 15.45 14.73 -0.92
C GLU A 76 14.47 13.93 -0.04
N LEU A 77 14.18 14.46 1.12
CA LEU A 77 13.35 13.80 2.12
C LEU A 77 12.01 14.51 2.27
N GLU A 78 10.92 13.76 2.20
CA GLU A 78 9.61 14.21 2.60
C GLU A 78 9.21 13.56 3.91
N ILE A 79 9.09 14.35 4.98
CA ILE A 79 8.79 13.88 6.32
C ILE A 79 7.34 14.24 6.67
N SER A 80 6.55 13.23 7.03
CA SER A 80 5.16 13.38 7.45
C SER A 80 4.87 12.63 8.75
N PRO A 81 3.79 12.97 9.47
CA PRO A 81 3.35 12.16 10.59
C PRO A 81 2.95 10.75 10.14
N LEU A 82 2.82 9.82 11.06
CA LEU A 82 2.36 8.46 10.79
C LEU A 82 1.02 8.42 10.03
N SER A 83 0.17 9.44 10.25
CA SER A 83 -1.06 9.66 9.49
C SER A 83 -1.35 11.16 9.35
N THR A 84 -1.31 11.68 8.13
CA THR A 84 -1.66 13.09 7.85
C THR A 84 -3.12 13.40 8.13
N LYS A 85 -4.03 12.43 7.93
CA LYS A 85 -5.47 12.57 8.22
C LYS A 85 -5.76 12.71 9.72
N ARG A 86 -4.84 12.28 10.57
CA ARG A 86 -4.99 12.28 12.03
C ARG A 86 -4.06 13.28 12.72
N ALA A 87 -3.39 14.12 11.94
CA ALA A 87 -2.51 15.13 12.49
C ALA A 87 -3.28 16.10 13.39
N ILE A 88 -2.73 16.37 14.57
CA ILE A 88 -3.20 17.41 15.50
C ILE A 88 -2.32 18.63 15.32
N LYS A 89 -1.01 18.40 15.29
CA LYS A 89 -0.02 19.44 15.07
C LYS A 89 1.24 18.83 14.44
N ASP A 90 1.56 19.29 13.24
CA ASP A 90 2.75 18.88 12.47
C ASP A 90 2.92 17.35 12.43
N LEU A 91 3.91 16.81 13.16
CA LEU A 91 4.17 15.36 13.21
C LEU A 91 3.46 14.63 14.35
N ILE A 92 2.65 15.33 15.15
CA ILE A 92 1.85 14.77 16.25
C ILE A 92 0.47 14.37 15.74
N ILE A 93 0.03 13.15 16.06
CA ILE A 93 -1.27 12.61 15.64
C ILE A 93 -2.18 12.27 16.82
N ASN A 94 -3.48 12.22 16.56
CA ASN A 94 -4.45 11.54 17.41
C ASN A 94 -4.46 10.04 17.07
N ASP A 95 -3.95 9.20 17.96
CA ASP A 95 -3.81 7.75 17.78
C ASP A 95 -5.00 6.94 18.35
N GLY A 96 -6.15 7.58 18.50
CA GLY A 96 -7.35 6.92 19.01
C GLY A 96 -7.83 5.72 18.18
N ASP A 97 -7.56 5.71 16.86
CA ASP A 97 -7.83 4.57 15.97
C ASP A 97 -6.93 3.36 16.28
N PHE A 98 -5.66 3.58 16.59
CA PHE A 98 -4.75 2.55 17.06
C PHE A 98 -5.23 1.94 18.38
N TRP A 99 -5.58 2.78 19.36
CA TRP A 99 -6.07 2.31 20.66
C TRP A 99 -7.43 1.62 20.59
N ALA A 100 -8.29 1.99 19.64
CA ALA A 100 -9.55 1.29 19.41
C ALA A 100 -9.35 -0.18 19.04
N LYS A 101 -8.22 -0.53 18.39
CA LYS A 101 -7.90 -1.93 18.05
C LYS A 101 -7.34 -2.72 19.26
N PHE A 102 -6.99 -2.06 20.34
CA PHE A 102 -6.62 -2.71 21.60
C PHE A 102 -7.84 -3.15 22.43
N GLU A 103 -8.98 -2.51 22.27
CA GLU A 103 -10.18 -2.76 23.12
C GLU A 103 -10.58 -4.25 23.20
N PRO A 104 -10.55 -5.07 22.12
CA PRO A 104 -10.88 -6.49 22.20
C PRO A 104 -9.95 -7.30 23.11
N PHE A 105 -8.71 -6.84 23.33
CA PHE A 105 -7.71 -7.51 24.15
C PHE A 105 -7.79 -7.13 25.65
N LYS A 106 -8.50 -6.07 25.99
CA LYS A 106 -8.48 -5.42 27.31
C LYS A 106 -8.75 -6.35 28.47
N ASN A 107 -9.67 -7.32 28.30
CA ASN A 107 -10.03 -8.26 29.36
C ASN A 107 -9.04 -9.42 29.52
N ILE A 108 -8.09 -9.56 28.60
CA ILE A 108 -7.05 -10.60 28.61
C ILE A 108 -5.74 -10.05 29.19
N CYS A 109 -5.50 -8.75 28.98
CA CYS A 109 -4.23 -8.07 29.18
C CYS A 109 -4.09 -7.44 30.57
N ASN A 110 -2.85 -7.35 31.03
CA ASN A 110 -2.43 -6.50 32.14
C ASN A 110 -1.77 -5.20 31.68
N ASN A 111 -1.31 -4.36 32.61
CA ASN A 111 -0.65 -3.08 32.27
C ASN A 111 0.65 -3.23 31.50
N SER A 112 1.41 -4.31 31.76
CA SER A 112 2.63 -4.61 31.01
C SER A 112 2.32 -4.94 29.54
N ASP A 113 1.26 -5.73 29.30
CA ASP A 113 0.81 -6.05 27.95
C ASP A 113 0.36 -4.82 27.18
N LYS A 114 -0.33 -3.90 27.85
CA LYS A 114 -0.72 -2.62 27.25
C LYS A 114 0.50 -1.78 26.85
N ALA A 115 1.58 -1.79 27.65
CA ALA A 115 2.82 -1.12 27.31
C ALA A 115 3.47 -1.75 26.06
N THR A 116 3.52 -3.10 25.99
CA THR A 116 3.99 -3.81 24.80
C THR A 116 3.16 -3.46 23.57
N TYR A 117 1.82 -3.40 23.69
CA TYR A 117 0.96 -2.98 22.56
C TYR A 117 1.28 -1.56 22.08
N ALA A 118 1.57 -0.62 23.00
CA ALA A 118 1.90 0.77 22.65
C ALA A 118 3.12 0.87 21.72
N GLU A 119 4.11 -0.01 21.88
CA GLU A 119 5.31 -0.08 21.05
C GLU A 119 5.03 -0.53 19.61
N LEU A 120 3.90 -1.21 19.38
CA LEU A 120 3.49 -1.69 18.06
C LEU A 120 2.81 -0.63 17.19
N LYS A 121 2.65 0.61 17.67
CA LYS A 121 2.01 1.72 16.92
C LYS A 121 2.59 1.92 15.51
N PRO A 122 3.92 1.86 15.27
CA PRO A 122 4.48 2.00 13.94
C PRO A 122 3.96 0.97 12.93
N TYR A 123 3.78 -0.29 13.34
CA TYR A 123 3.26 -1.36 12.48
C TYR A 123 1.81 -1.12 12.06
N PHE A 124 1.00 -0.50 12.92
CA PHE A 124 -0.37 -0.13 12.60
C PHE A 124 -0.42 0.86 11.43
N TYR A 125 0.40 1.90 11.49
CA TYR A 125 0.44 2.94 10.46
C TYR A 125 1.30 2.61 9.25
N ALA A 126 2.08 1.52 9.28
CA ALA A 126 2.77 1.00 8.11
C ALA A 126 1.80 0.32 7.13
N SER A 127 0.65 -0.17 7.61
CA SER A 127 -0.34 -0.84 6.75
C SER A 127 -1.04 0.14 5.81
N PHE A 128 -0.92 -0.08 4.49
CA PHE A 128 -1.73 0.64 3.51
C PHE A 128 -3.22 0.24 3.58
N ILE A 129 -3.53 -0.99 4.03
CA ILE A 129 -4.90 -1.49 4.14
C ILE A 129 -5.74 -0.61 5.06
N GLN A 130 -5.17 -0.14 6.16
CA GLN A 130 -5.87 0.74 7.11
C GLN A 130 -6.41 2.03 6.45
N LYS A 131 -5.80 2.48 5.35
CA LYS A 131 -6.26 3.64 4.57
C LYS A 131 -7.56 3.35 3.82
N TYR A 132 -7.72 2.11 3.33
CA TYR A 132 -8.85 1.69 2.49
C TYR A 132 -9.93 0.94 3.26
N GLU A 133 -9.54 0.25 4.35
CA GLU A 133 -10.42 -0.52 5.22
C GLU A 133 -10.18 -0.15 6.70
N PRO A 134 -10.88 0.86 7.22
CA PRO A 134 -10.71 1.31 8.63
C PRO A 134 -11.10 0.25 9.67
N ASN A 135 -11.93 -0.73 9.29
CA ASN A 135 -12.35 -1.81 10.19
C ASN A 135 -11.30 -2.92 10.30
N PHE A 136 -10.30 -2.94 9.42
CA PHE A 136 -9.20 -3.90 9.52
C PHE A 136 -8.63 -3.96 10.95
N VAL A 137 -8.42 -5.16 11.49
CA VAL A 137 -7.91 -5.35 12.85
C VAL A 137 -6.57 -4.66 13.12
N GLY A 138 -5.77 -4.43 12.09
CA GLY A 138 -4.46 -3.78 12.15
C GLY A 138 -3.30 -4.74 12.35
N ASN A 139 -2.16 -4.38 11.78
CA ASN A 139 -0.94 -5.19 11.88
C ASN A 139 -0.47 -5.34 13.33
N SER A 140 -0.61 -4.30 14.15
CA SER A 140 -0.30 -4.34 15.59
C SER A 140 -1.10 -5.41 16.34
N ALA A 141 -2.40 -5.57 16.02
CA ALA A 141 -3.24 -6.58 16.64
C ALA A 141 -2.78 -8.00 16.26
N ILE A 142 -2.29 -8.19 15.03
CA ILE A 142 -1.75 -9.49 14.57
C ILE A 142 -0.46 -9.82 15.31
N ILE A 143 0.49 -8.89 15.44
CA ILE A 143 1.72 -9.08 16.23
C ILE A 143 1.36 -9.37 17.68
N PHE A 144 0.49 -8.55 18.25
CA PHE A 144 0.09 -8.67 19.63
C PHE A 144 -0.64 -9.98 19.94
N THR A 145 -1.41 -10.51 18.99
CA THR A 145 -2.04 -11.83 19.09
C THR A 145 -1.00 -12.92 19.26
N LYS A 146 0.08 -12.93 18.45
CA LYS A 146 1.18 -13.89 18.61
C LYS A 146 1.81 -13.78 19.99
N TYR A 147 2.19 -12.58 20.42
CA TYR A 147 2.74 -12.31 21.74
C TYR A 147 1.85 -12.84 22.88
N LEU A 148 0.54 -12.56 22.83
CA LEU A 148 -0.39 -13.03 23.87
C LEU A 148 -0.62 -14.54 23.84
N CYS A 149 -0.63 -15.16 22.66
CA CYS A 149 -0.74 -16.63 22.55
C CYS A 149 0.48 -17.35 23.14
N GLU A 150 1.67 -16.77 23.02
CA GLU A 150 2.90 -17.28 23.64
C GLU A 150 2.89 -17.07 25.15
N LYS A 151 2.39 -15.94 25.63
CA LYS A 151 2.35 -15.59 27.05
C LYS A 151 1.21 -16.30 27.82
N TYR A 152 0.06 -16.50 27.19
CA TYR A 152 -1.16 -17.06 27.77
C TYR A 152 -1.68 -18.22 26.91
N PRO A 153 -0.95 -19.36 26.82
CA PRO A 153 -1.28 -20.47 25.94
C PRO A 153 -2.66 -21.09 26.24
N GLU A 154 -3.12 -21.02 27.49
CA GLU A 154 -4.45 -21.50 27.90
C GLU A 154 -5.61 -20.68 27.32
N LYS A 155 -5.35 -19.41 26.91
CA LYS A 155 -6.33 -18.51 26.29
C LYS A 155 -6.18 -18.41 24.78
N LYS A 156 -5.29 -19.21 24.17
CA LYS A 156 -4.94 -19.10 22.75
C LYS A 156 -6.15 -19.07 21.83
N SER A 157 -7.14 -19.92 22.08
CA SER A 157 -8.36 -19.97 21.25
C SER A 157 -9.13 -18.65 21.25
N ASP A 158 -9.28 -18.03 22.42
CA ASP A 158 -10.04 -16.76 22.54
C ASP A 158 -9.25 -15.57 21.98
N ILE A 159 -7.92 -15.59 22.15
CA ILE A 159 -7.03 -14.57 21.56
C ILE A 159 -7.08 -14.63 20.04
N LEU A 160 -6.99 -15.81 19.43
CA LEU A 160 -7.07 -15.96 17.96
C LEU A 160 -8.41 -15.52 17.37
N LYS A 161 -9.52 -15.65 18.10
CA LYS A 161 -10.85 -15.19 17.65
C LYS A 161 -10.85 -13.69 17.35
N ILE A 162 -10.05 -12.88 18.06
CA ILE A 162 -10.01 -11.41 17.88
C ILE A 162 -9.58 -11.04 16.46
N ILE A 163 -8.66 -11.80 15.85
CA ILE A 163 -8.14 -11.53 14.52
C ILE A 163 -8.73 -12.45 13.43
N ASN A 164 -9.70 -13.31 13.78
CA ASN A 164 -10.27 -14.32 12.87
C ASN A 164 -11.51 -13.83 12.10
N ASP A 165 -11.71 -12.52 11.97
CA ASP A 165 -12.76 -12.01 11.10
C ASP A 165 -12.39 -12.25 9.62
N LYS A 166 -13.35 -12.73 8.81
CA LYS A 166 -13.11 -13.02 7.39
C LYS A 166 -12.82 -11.77 6.59
N GLN A 167 -13.55 -10.70 6.86
CA GLN A 167 -13.53 -9.47 6.08
C GLN A 167 -12.51 -8.45 6.59
N TYR A 168 -12.28 -8.44 7.91
CA TYR A 168 -11.46 -7.42 8.57
C TYR A 168 -10.27 -7.99 9.35
N GLY A 169 -10.13 -9.31 9.39
CA GLY A 169 -9.12 -10.01 10.18
C GLY A 169 -7.78 -10.21 9.46
N ALA A 170 -6.99 -11.13 9.97
CA ALA A 170 -5.63 -11.39 9.51
C ALA A 170 -5.53 -11.87 8.04
N TRP A 171 -6.63 -12.36 7.46
CA TRP A 171 -6.62 -12.87 6.08
C TRP A 171 -6.48 -11.79 5.01
N ILE A 172 -6.83 -10.54 5.33
CA ILE A 172 -6.63 -9.40 4.40
C ILE A 172 -5.32 -8.64 4.68
N ALA A 173 -4.52 -9.08 5.66
CA ALA A 173 -3.24 -8.47 5.95
C ALA A 173 -2.20 -8.76 4.86
N CYS A 174 -1.45 -7.72 4.48
CA CYS A 174 -0.37 -7.80 3.49
C CYS A 174 0.98 -7.52 4.11
N THR A 175 2.04 -7.98 3.46
CA THR A 175 3.43 -7.64 3.80
C THR A 175 3.62 -6.12 3.93
N ILE A 176 4.47 -5.71 4.85
CA ILE A 176 4.88 -4.31 5.05
C ILE A 176 6.36 -4.07 4.80
N LYS A 177 7.02 -5.02 4.15
CA LYS A 177 8.48 -5.03 3.93
C LYS A 177 9.02 -3.70 3.36
N ASN A 178 8.24 -3.03 2.53
CA ASN A 178 8.63 -1.75 1.94
C ASN A 178 8.05 -0.53 2.67
N ASP A 179 7.14 -0.74 3.60
CA ASP A 179 6.37 0.32 4.26
C ASP A 179 6.93 0.69 5.66
N ILE A 180 7.90 -0.10 6.15
CA ILE A 180 8.60 0.14 7.42
C ILE A 180 10.11 0.02 7.22
N PHE A 181 10.90 0.86 7.89
CA PHE A 181 12.35 0.92 7.68
C PHE A 181 13.13 -0.10 8.53
N TRP A 182 12.51 -0.80 9.47
CA TRP A 182 13.19 -1.78 10.32
C TRP A 182 12.22 -2.91 10.66
N ASN A 183 12.78 -4.05 11.08
CA ASN A 183 12.07 -5.16 11.74
C ASN A 183 10.69 -5.51 11.16
N ASP A 184 10.57 -5.51 9.82
CA ASP A 184 9.40 -6.05 9.12
C ASP A 184 9.18 -7.55 9.44
N PHE A 185 10.26 -8.24 9.77
CA PHE A 185 10.29 -9.66 10.13
C PHE A 185 9.34 -10.01 11.28
N GLU A 186 9.23 -9.16 12.30
CA GLU A 186 8.31 -9.38 13.43
C GLU A 186 6.84 -9.49 12.98
N PHE A 187 6.43 -8.64 12.03
CA PHE A 187 5.09 -8.71 11.47
C PHE A 187 4.91 -9.91 10.55
N GLU A 188 5.90 -10.21 9.70
CA GLU A 188 5.83 -11.33 8.77
C GLU A 188 5.73 -12.68 9.52
N GLU A 189 6.48 -12.84 10.62
CA GLU A 189 6.35 -14.01 11.50
C GLU A 189 4.98 -14.08 12.19
N ALA A 190 4.48 -12.97 12.69
CA ALA A 190 3.18 -12.91 13.34
C ALA A 190 2.04 -13.21 12.35
N LEU A 191 2.14 -12.71 11.11
CA LEU A 191 1.18 -13.00 10.06
C LEU A 191 1.21 -14.48 9.65
N LYS A 192 2.41 -15.07 9.54
CA LYS A 192 2.58 -16.49 9.29
C LYS A 192 1.96 -17.32 10.42
N PHE A 193 2.28 -17.01 11.68
CA PHE A 193 1.69 -17.65 12.86
C PHE A 193 0.17 -17.56 12.83
N ALA A 194 -0.41 -16.40 12.55
CA ALA A 194 -1.85 -16.23 12.45
C ALA A 194 -2.46 -17.13 11.37
N LYS A 195 -1.91 -17.12 10.15
CA LYS A 195 -2.40 -17.93 9.02
C LYS A 195 -2.27 -19.45 9.26
N GLU A 196 -1.28 -19.91 10.01
CA GLU A 196 -1.10 -21.33 10.40
C GLU A 196 -2.10 -21.78 11.47
N ASN A 197 -2.56 -20.87 12.34
CA ASN A 197 -3.46 -21.17 13.46
C ASN A 197 -4.93 -20.83 13.19
N LEU A 198 -5.23 -20.14 12.10
CA LEU A 198 -6.58 -19.80 11.69
C LEU A 198 -7.05 -20.69 10.53
N GLN A 199 -8.34 -21.01 10.52
CA GLN A 199 -8.92 -21.74 9.38
C GLN A 199 -9.05 -20.78 8.18
N LYS A 200 -8.42 -21.17 7.05
CA LYS A 200 -8.51 -20.39 5.81
C LYS A 200 -9.95 -20.29 5.34
N PRO A 201 -10.49 -19.08 5.14
CA PRO A 201 -11.82 -18.90 4.57
C PRO A 201 -11.90 -19.45 3.15
N LYS A 202 -13.03 -20.08 2.82
CA LYS A 202 -13.31 -20.47 1.43
C LYS A 202 -13.57 -19.22 0.60
N THR A 203 -12.83 -19.09 -0.48
CA THR A 203 -13.01 -18.01 -1.49
C THR A 203 -13.39 -18.63 -2.84
N PRO A 204 -14.24 -17.98 -3.63
CA PRO A 204 -14.57 -18.45 -4.96
C PRO A 204 -13.35 -18.36 -5.88
N GLU A 205 -13.17 -19.33 -6.74
CA GLU A 205 -12.20 -19.26 -7.84
C GLU A 205 -12.91 -18.74 -9.08
N PRO A 206 -12.61 -17.53 -9.56
CA PRO A 206 -13.23 -16.99 -10.75
C PRO A 206 -12.71 -17.70 -12.01
N LYS A 207 -13.56 -17.78 -13.02
CA LYS A 207 -13.13 -18.26 -14.35
C LYS A 207 -12.23 -17.21 -14.99
N MET A 208 -11.01 -17.62 -15.32
CA MET A 208 -10.02 -16.77 -16.01
C MET A 208 -10.15 -16.89 -17.52
N ILE A 209 -9.73 -15.85 -18.23
CA ILE A 209 -9.53 -15.89 -19.68
C ILE A 209 -8.23 -16.66 -19.95
N ASN A 210 -8.23 -17.51 -20.94
CA ASN A 210 -7.05 -18.22 -21.39
C ASN A 210 -6.32 -17.39 -22.46
N PHE A 211 -5.07 -17.00 -22.19
CA PHE A 211 -4.23 -16.26 -23.11
C PHE A 211 -3.28 -17.21 -23.83
N ILE A 212 -3.12 -17.01 -25.15
CA ILE A 212 -2.22 -17.82 -25.99
C ILE A 212 -1.05 -16.93 -26.41
N ASP A 213 0.17 -17.38 -26.15
CA ASP A 213 1.38 -16.67 -26.52
C ASP A 213 1.60 -16.72 -28.05
N CYS A 214 1.97 -15.57 -28.60
CA CYS A 214 2.39 -15.44 -29.99
C CYS A 214 3.91 -15.54 -30.08
N ASN A 215 4.43 -16.49 -30.86
CA ASN A 215 5.86 -16.71 -31.06
C ASN A 215 6.39 -16.05 -32.36
N ASN A 216 5.59 -15.24 -33.04
CA ASN A 216 5.98 -14.58 -34.28
C ASN A 216 6.80 -13.31 -33.98
N LEU A 217 7.53 -12.83 -34.97
CA LEU A 217 8.24 -11.57 -34.90
C LEU A 217 7.25 -10.41 -35.06
N ALA A 218 7.36 -9.41 -34.19
CA ALA A 218 6.51 -8.22 -34.27
C ALA A 218 6.79 -7.44 -35.55
N THR A 219 5.72 -7.09 -36.26
CA THR A 219 5.74 -6.28 -37.49
C THR A 219 5.33 -4.83 -37.24
N LYS A 220 4.61 -4.59 -36.13
CA LYS A 220 4.16 -3.26 -35.68
C LYS A 220 4.93 -2.80 -34.46
N ASN A 221 4.81 -1.49 -34.17
CA ASN A 221 5.41 -0.87 -32.99
C ASN A 221 4.34 -0.03 -32.26
N LEU A 222 4.70 0.47 -31.07
CA LEU A 222 3.84 1.29 -30.23
C LEU A 222 4.24 2.78 -30.25
N ASN A 223 4.81 3.26 -31.36
CA ASN A 223 5.21 4.66 -31.45
C ASN A 223 4.00 5.57 -31.27
N GLY A 224 4.13 6.53 -30.35
CA GLY A 224 3.07 7.48 -30.03
C GLY A 224 2.09 7.02 -28.94
N PHE A 225 2.19 5.76 -28.49
CA PHE A 225 1.37 5.28 -27.37
C PHE A 225 2.01 5.59 -26.00
N SER A 226 1.14 5.84 -25.02
CA SER A 226 1.49 5.91 -23.61
C SER A 226 0.96 4.65 -22.92
N VAL A 227 1.86 3.82 -22.39
CA VAL A 227 1.51 2.51 -21.83
C VAL A 227 1.70 2.52 -20.32
N ALA A 228 0.64 2.28 -19.56
CA ALA A 228 0.77 1.97 -18.14
C ALA A 228 1.12 0.50 -17.96
N ILE A 229 2.08 0.21 -17.09
CA ILE A 229 2.51 -1.16 -16.83
C ILE A 229 2.20 -1.50 -15.38
N TYR A 230 1.47 -2.60 -15.16
CA TYR A 230 1.28 -3.18 -13.85
C TYR A 230 2.07 -4.49 -13.74
N GLY A 231 2.95 -4.58 -12.75
CA GLY A 231 3.84 -5.71 -12.54
C GLY A 231 5.30 -5.42 -12.89
N ASP A 232 6.00 -6.41 -13.42
CA ASP A 232 7.43 -6.33 -13.69
C ASP A 232 7.73 -5.64 -15.05
N GLU A 233 8.05 -4.34 -14.99
CA GLU A 233 8.42 -3.55 -16.19
C GLU A 233 9.58 -4.15 -16.99
N SER A 234 10.47 -4.94 -16.37
CA SER A 234 11.61 -5.54 -17.06
C SER A 234 11.21 -6.55 -18.14
N LYS A 235 9.99 -7.07 -18.07
CA LYS A 235 9.39 -7.97 -19.06
C LYS A 235 8.92 -7.24 -20.33
N PHE A 236 8.79 -5.91 -20.27
CA PHE A 236 8.38 -5.09 -21.40
C PHE A 236 9.60 -4.44 -22.07
N LYS A 237 9.99 -4.92 -23.25
CA LYS A 237 11.23 -4.52 -23.95
C LYS A 237 10.95 -3.77 -25.25
N MET A 238 10.07 -2.77 -25.22
CA MET A 238 9.81 -1.96 -26.41
C MET A 238 10.51 -0.61 -26.34
N GLN A 239 11.04 -0.17 -27.49
CA GLN A 239 11.67 1.14 -27.62
C GLN A 239 10.63 2.18 -28.08
N ASN A 240 10.90 3.46 -27.78
CA ASN A 240 10.11 4.61 -28.20
C ASN A 240 8.64 4.61 -27.72
N VAL A 241 8.37 4.03 -26.55
CA VAL A 241 7.07 4.04 -25.87
C VAL A 241 7.17 4.88 -24.62
N LYS A 242 6.19 5.74 -24.38
CA LYS A 242 6.07 6.45 -23.11
C LYS A 242 5.51 5.52 -22.05
N ILE A 243 6.33 5.16 -21.06
CA ILE A 243 5.89 4.32 -19.93
C ILE A 243 5.32 5.20 -18.84
N ILE A 244 4.14 4.85 -18.36
CA ILE A 244 3.46 5.46 -17.21
C ILE A 244 3.55 4.48 -16.05
N LYS A 245 4.18 4.92 -14.95
CA LYS A 245 4.27 4.12 -13.72
C LYS A 245 2.91 4.09 -13.03
N THR A 246 2.48 2.90 -12.64
CA THR A 246 1.28 2.70 -11.84
C THR A 246 1.58 2.81 -10.35
N LYS A 247 0.56 3.05 -9.53
CA LYS A 247 0.68 2.97 -8.07
C LYS A 247 1.18 1.59 -7.65
N ASN A 248 2.13 1.57 -6.73
CA ASN A 248 2.65 0.33 -6.14
C ASN A 248 1.68 -0.21 -5.07
N LEU A 249 0.55 -0.74 -5.51
CA LEU A 249 -0.47 -1.39 -4.69
C LEU A 249 -0.75 -2.79 -5.24
N PRO A 250 -1.17 -3.77 -4.43
CA PRO A 250 -1.64 -5.04 -4.94
C PRO A 250 -2.92 -4.84 -5.76
N CYS A 251 -3.10 -5.63 -6.81
CA CYS A 251 -4.28 -5.56 -7.69
C CYS A 251 -5.61 -5.90 -6.97
N GLY A 252 -5.54 -6.45 -5.77
CA GLY A 252 -6.71 -6.79 -4.96
C GLY A 252 -7.22 -8.23 -5.15
N TYR A 253 -6.67 -9.01 -6.06
CA TYR A 253 -7.15 -10.37 -6.34
C TYR A 253 -7.20 -11.28 -5.08
N GLU A 254 -6.19 -11.19 -4.22
CA GLU A 254 -6.12 -11.98 -2.99
C GLU A 254 -7.23 -11.68 -1.97
N PHE A 255 -7.91 -10.55 -2.12
CA PHE A 255 -9.01 -10.13 -1.24
C PHE A 255 -10.40 -10.53 -1.75
N LEU A 256 -10.50 -11.05 -2.99
CA LEU A 256 -11.77 -11.49 -3.56
C LEU A 256 -12.38 -12.63 -2.71
N GLY A 257 -13.65 -12.45 -2.38
CA GLY A 257 -14.37 -13.37 -1.51
C GLY A 257 -14.03 -13.24 -0.02
N LEU A 258 -13.03 -12.43 0.33
CA LEU A 258 -12.76 -12.01 1.71
C LEU A 258 -13.37 -10.62 1.95
N ASN A 259 -12.88 -9.61 1.25
CA ASN A 259 -13.35 -8.25 1.26
C ASN A 259 -13.37 -7.70 -0.17
N ASP A 260 -14.49 -7.91 -0.87
CA ASP A 260 -14.61 -7.53 -2.28
C ASP A 260 -14.55 -6.02 -2.49
N GLU A 261 -15.02 -5.22 -1.52
CA GLU A 261 -14.95 -3.76 -1.62
C GLU A 261 -13.50 -3.28 -1.57
N LEU A 262 -12.69 -3.80 -0.64
CA LEU A 262 -11.25 -3.52 -0.57
C LEU A 262 -10.56 -3.94 -1.87
N ALA A 263 -10.85 -5.15 -2.37
CA ALA A 263 -10.30 -5.66 -3.62
C ALA A 263 -10.54 -4.69 -4.80
N LEU A 264 -11.78 -4.26 -4.98
CA LEU A 264 -12.17 -3.35 -6.06
C LEU A 264 -11.65 -1.92 -5.87
N ARG A 265 -11.53 -1.44 -4.63
CA ARG A 265 -10.93 -0.13 -4.35
C ARG A 265 -9.45 -0.10 -4.71
N LEU A 266 -8.69 -1.13 -4.35
CA LEU A 266 -7.26 -1.22 -4.69
C LEU A 266 -7.05 -1.28 -6.20
N ALA A 267 -7.81 -2.14 -6.90
CA ALA A 267 -7.77 -2.21 -8.35
C ALA A 267 -8.12 -0.87 -9.00
N GLY A 268 -9.14 -0.19 -8.52
CA GLY A 268 -9.57 1.11 -9.05
C GLY A 268 -8.55 2.22 -8.82
N GLU A 269 -7.86 2.24 -7.70
CA GLU A 269 -6.76 3.19 -7.44
C GLU A 269 -5.64 3.08 -8.48
N ILE A 270 -5.32 1.84 -8.90
CA ILE A 270 -4.30 1.60 -9.94
C ILE A 270 -4.83 2.00 -11.31
N LEU A 271 -6.05 1.56 -11.62
CA LEU A 271 -6.68 1.72 -12.93
C LEU A 271 -6.93 3.19 -13.26
N PHE A 272 -7.53 3.94 -12.32
CA PHE A 272 -7.78 5.36 -12.52
C PHE A 272 -6.52 6.22 -12.44
N ASP A 273 -5.50 5.81 -11.68
CA ASP A 273 -4.20 6.48 -11.69
C ASP A 273 -3.54 6.38 -13.08
N ALA A 274 -3.56 5.20 -13.71
CA ALA A 274 -3.06 5.01 -15.06
C ALA A 274 -3.84 5.85 -16.09
N PHE A 275 -5.17 5.84 -16.00
CA PHE A 275 -6.06 6.61 -16.86
C PHE A 275 -5.82 8.13 -16.71
N ASP A 276 -5.78 8.64 -15.48
CA ASP A 276 -5.61 10.07 -15.18
C ASP A 276 -4.22 10.60 -15.60
N ASN A 277 -3.21 9.73 -15.61
CA ASN A 277 -1.86 10.06 -16.11
C ASN A 277 -1.74 9.96 -17.64
N GLY A 278 -2.85 9.71 -18.34
CA GLY A 278 -2.93 9.72 -19.81
C GLY A 278 -2.34 8.49 -20.47
N ALA A 279 -2.48 7.31 -19.85
CA ALA A 279 -2.19 6.06 -20.53
C ALA A 279 -3.29 5.73 -21.56
N ASP A 280 -2.89 5.21 -22.71
CA ASP A 280 -3.83 4.70 -23.71
C ASP A 280 -4.38 3.33 -23.30
N PHE A 281 -3.56 2.53 -22.63
CA PHE A 281 -3.96 1.23 -22.07
C PHE A 281 -3.09 0.82 -20.88
N LEU A 282 -3.61 -0.14 -20.09
CA LEU A 282 -2.89 -0.80 -19.00
C LEU A 282 -2.45 -2.21 -19.47
N LEU A 283 -1.16 -2.49 -19.34
CA LEU A 283 -0.57 -3.79 -19.65
C LEU A 283 -0.44 -4.63 -18.37
N THR A 284 -0.87 -5.89 -18.46
CA THR A 284 -0.78 -6.89 -17.37
C THR A 284 0.01 -8.12 -17.85
N PHE A 285 0.57 -8.89 -16.89
CA PHE A 285 1.43 -10.04 -17.19
C PHE A 285 0.85 -11.37 -16.71
N ASN A 286 -0.29 -11.35 -16.01
CA ASN A 286 -0.96 -12.58 -15.59
C ASN A 286 -2.48 -12.44 -15.58
N GLU A 287 -3.17 -13.58 -15.59
CA GLU A 287 -4.63 -13.66 -15.72
C GLU A 287 -5.37 -13.05 -14.53
N LYS A 288 -4.78 -13.09 -13.31
CA LYS A 288 -5.40 -12.53 -12.10
C LYS A 288 -5.45 -11.01 -12.16
N GLU A 289 -4.37 -10.38 -12.60
CA GLU A 289 -4.29 -8.93 -12.81
C GLU A 289 -5.29 -8.51 -13.89
N PHE A 290 -5.28 -9.21 -15.03
CA PHE A 290 -6.22 -8.95 -16.10
C PHE A 290 -7.68 -9.09 -15.63
N TYR A 291 -8.00 -10.16 -14.90
CA TYR A 291 -9.32 -10.37 -14.34
C TYR A 291 -9.78 -9.20 -13.47
N MET A 292 -8.90 -8.71 -12.58
CA MET A 292 -9.22 -7.57 -11.73
C MET A 292 -9.50 -6.31 -12.54
N PHE A 293 -8.63 -5.97 -13.50
CA PHE A 293 -8.71 -4.68 -14.18
C PHE A 293 -9.72 -4.67 -15.34
N ASP A 294 -9.84 -5.75 -16.14
CA ASP A 294 -10.80 -5.80 -17.24
C ASP A 294 -12.14 -6.40 -16.80
N THR A 295 -12.14 -7.66 -16.30
CA THR A 295 -13.40 -8.38 -16.06
C THR A 295 -14.23 -7.71 -14.97
N LEU A 296 -13.60 -7.13 -13.95
CA LEU A 296 -14.28 -6.41 -12.87
C LEU A 296 -14.39 -4.89 -13.11
N SER A 297 -13.95 -4.36 -14.26
CA SER A 297 -13.93 -2.92 -14.57
C SER A 297 -15.26 -2.21 -14.30
N LYS A 298 -16.40 -2.81 -14.68
CA LYS A 298 -17.73 -2.23 -14.43
C LYS A 298 -18.07 -2.10 -12.93
N LYS A 299 -17.63 -3.05 -12.11
CA LYS A 299 -17.80 -2.97 -10.66
C LYS A 299 -16.89 -1.89 -10.06
N ILE A 300 -15.67 -1.78 -10.56
CA ILE A 300 -14.70 -0.74 -10.16
C ILE A 300 -15.27 0.64 -10.53
N SER A 301 -15.72 0.84 -11.78
CA SER A 301 -16.33 2.10 -12.23
C SER A 301 -17.51 2.52 -11.36
N LYS A 302 -18.34 1.56 -10.93
CA LYS A 302 -19.47 1.82 -10.01
C LYS A 302 -19.00 2.31 -8.64
N ILE A 303 -17.98 1.72 -8.05
CA ILE A 303 -17.45 2.13 -6.71
C ILE A 303 -16.85 3.53 -6.78
N PHE A 304 -16.12 3.86 -7.85
CA PHE A 304 -15.50 5.17 -8.03
C PHE A 304 -16.44 6.23 -8.62
N ASN A 305 -17.64 5.82 -9.06
CA ASN A 305 -18.57 6.66 -9.81
C ASN A 305 -17.89 7.36 -10.99
N ARG A 306 -17.08 6.61 -11.73
CA ARG A 306 -16.27 7.10 -12.87
C ARG A 306 -16.31 6.08 -14.00
N ASP A 307 -16.20 6.57 -15.22
CA ASP A 307 -16.14 5.74 -16.42
C ASP A 307 -14.71 5.65 -16.97
N LEU A 308 -14.42 4.54 -17.67
CA LEU A 308 -13.15 4.24 -18.33
C LEU A 308 -13.34 4.26 -19.86
N CYS A 309 -13.98 5.33 -20.38
CA CYS A 309 -14.18 5.48 -21.81
C CYS A 309 -12.86 5.45 -22.57
N ASP A 310 -12.77 4.62 -23.61
CA ASP A 310 -11.61 4.50 -24.49
C ASP A 310 -10.29 4.15 -23.79
N PHE A 311 -10.38 3.52 -22.62
CA PHE A 311 -9.24 2.93 -21.91
C PHE A 311 -9.29 1.41 -21.99
N TYR A 312 -8.19 0.77 -22.28
CA TYR A 312 -8.11 -0.66 -22.54
C TYR A 312 -7.21 -1.36 -21.54
N ILE A 313 -7.49 -2.64 -21.30
CA ILE A 313 -6.60 -3.53 -20.56
C ILE A 313 -6.12 -4.59 -21.54
N LEU A 314 -4.81 -4.80 -21.64
CA LEU A 314 -4.24 -5.84 -22.48
C LEU A 314 -3.37 -6.78 -21.63
N HIS A 315 -3.50 -8.06 -21.90
CA HIS A 315 -2.50 -9.02 -21.43
C HIS A 315 -1.30 -9.01 -22.38
N ILE A 316 -0.08 -9.26 -21.88
CA ILE A 316 1.14 -9.22 -22.68
C ILE A 316 1.07 -10.14 -23.93
N SER A 317 0.44 -11.29 -23.82
CA SER A 317 0.25 -12.21 -24.95
C SER A 317 -0.65 -11.63 -26.05
N GLU A 318 -1.67 -10.85 -25.68
CA GLU A 318 -2.54 -10.16 -26.63
C GLU A 318 -1.81 -9.03 -27.33
N LEU A 319 -1.05 -8.24 -26.57
CA LEU A 319 -0.22 -7.18 -27.15
C LEU A 319 0.77 -7.75 -28.17
N ASN A 320 1.44 -8.84 -27.83
CA ASN A 320 2.39 -9.50 -28.73
C ASN A 320 1.71 -10.00 -30.00
N ALA A 321 0.50 -10.61 -29.90
CA ALA A 321 -0.26 -11.04 -31.04
C ALA A 321 -0.69 -9.88 -31.96
N LEU A 322 -1.18 -8.77 -31.36
CA LEU A 322 -1.56 -7.56 -32.10
C LEU A 322 -0.37 -6.92 -32.85
N LEU A 323 0.81 -6.93 -32.24
CA LEU A 323 2.04 -6.44 -32.88
C LEU A 323 2.49 -7.34 -34.05
N CYS A 324 2.05 -8.60 -34.07
CA CYS A 324 2.24 -9.55 -35.18
C CYS A 324 1.06 -9.56 -36.17
N GLU A 325 0.18 -8.56 -36.13
CA GLU A 325 -1.03 -8.45 -36.97
C GLU A 325 -2.04 -9.62 -36.79
N GLN A 326 -2.00 -10.27 -35.65
CA GLN A 326 -2.96 -11.32 -35.29
C GLN A 326 -3.98 -10.78 -34.30
N ILE A 327 -5.25 -11.12 -34.50
CA ILE A 327 -6.35 -10.72 -33.61
C ILE A 327 -6.68 -11.88 -32.67
N PRO A 328 -6.28 -11.81 -31.38
CA PRO A 328 -6.55 -12.86 -30.40
C PRO A 328 -8.06 -13.02 -30.17
N GLN A 329 -8.54 -14.27 -30.01
CA GLN A 329 -9.95 -14.50 -29.70
C GLN A 329 -10.33 -13.97 -28.32
N SER A 330 -9.41 -13.92 -27.37
CA SER A 330 -9.60 -13.37 -26.02
C SER A 330 -10.14 -11.94 -26.03
N LEU A 331 -9.81 -11.11 -27.02
CA LEU A 331 -10.34 -9.74 -27.16
C LEU A 331 -11.87 -9.68 -27.21
N LYS A 332 -12.54 -10.74 -27.64
CA LYS A 332 -14.03 -10.83 -27.65
C LYS A 332 -14.61 -10.94 -26.23
N GLU A 333 -13.82 -11.42 -25.28
CA GLU A 333 -14.21 -11.65 -23.89
C GLU A 333 -14.04 -10.41 -23.01
N HIS A 334 -13.28 -9.39 -23.49
CA HIS A 334 -13.03 -8.15 -22.76
C HIS A 334 -14.31 -7.42 -22.37
N LYS A 335 -14.32 -6.83 -21.18
CA LYS A 335 -15.39 -5.95 -20.71
C LYS A 335 -15.17 -4.51 -21.15
N LEU A 336 -13.92 -4.07 -21.20
CA LEU A 336 -13.50 -2.83 -21.83
C LEU A 336 -13.11 -3.13 -23.28
N LYS A 337 -14.04 -2.90 -24.21
CA LYS A 337 -13.88 -3.29 -25.63
C LYS A 337 -12.76 -2.51 -26.30
N VAL A 338 -11.80 -3.22 -26.85
CA VAL A 338 -10.70 -2.63 -27.63
C VAL A 338 -11.24 -2.16 -28.97
N LYS A 339 -11.22 -0.87 -29.23
CA LYS A 339 -11.82 -0.25 -30.46
C LYS A 339 -10.81 -0.03 -31.58
N CYS A 340 -9.52 -0.18 -31.31
CA CYS A 340 -8.45 0.10 -32.27
C CYS A 340 -8.08 -1.09 -33.16
N ILE A 341 -8.95 -2.04 -33.34
CA ILE A 341 -8.71 -3.27 -34.10
C ILE A 341 -9.73 -3.38 -35.22
#